data_ab6a851ce7a61b52dbff9a1a060b4de8
#
_entry.id   ab6a851ce7a61b52dbff9a1a060b4de8
#
_cell.length_a   1.000
_cell.length_b   1.000
_cell.length_c   1.000
_cell.angle_alpha   90.00
_cell.angle_beta   90.00
_cell.angle_gamma   90.00
#
_symmetry.space_group_name_H-M   'P 1'
#
loop_
_entity.id
_entity.type
_entity.pdbx_description
1 polymer ?
#
loop_
_entity_poly.entity_id
_entity_poly.type
_entity_poly.pdbx_seq_one_letter_code
_entity_poly.pdbx_strand_id
1 'polypeptide(L)'
;MLETRCKYYENEAMFHGFIPHIMGTRFDILLIHSDIDRLNTLWADIAYELERLDKILNRFDPHSEVSKINNHASQSKIQISKEMKSILQLCSYYYETTSHLFDITLKDFSQIQLHEHSYISFTSPDISLDFGGFAKGYALKKIRKFIEQENISDAFANFGNSSILGIGHHPYGDCWKVSFLNPYNQSL
;
A
#
# COMPACT_ATOMS: atom_id res chain seq x y z
N MET A 1 -3.09 9.73 16.08
CA MET A 1 -4.21 9.88 15.12
C MET A 1 -3.59 10.33 13.80
N LEU A 2 -3.92 9.67 12.71
CA LEU A 2 -3.40 10.00 11.39
C LEU A 2 -3.89 11.40 10.96
N GLU A 3 -2.97 12.28 10.54
CA GLU A 3 -3.34 13.59 9.98
C GLU A 3 -3.89 13.40 8.58
N THR A 4 -5.17 13.71 8.40
CA THR A 4 -5.85 13.65 7.10
C THR A 4 -6.42 15.02 6.75
N ARG A 5 -6.42 15.37 5.47
CA ARG A 5 -7.03 16.59 4.95
C ARG A 5 -7.84 16.26 3.71
N CYS A 6 -8.92 17.01 3.48
CA CYS A 6 -9.71 16.88 2.25
C CYS A 6 -10.30 18.22 1.82
N LYS A 7 -10.64 18.29 0.54
CA LYS A 7 -11.35 19.42 -0.07
C LYS A 7 -12.25 18.91 -1.20
N TYR A 8 -13.44 19.46 -1.29
CA TYR A 8 -14.38 19.22 -2.38
C TYR A 8 -14.44 20.42 -3.33
N TYR A 9 -14.43 20.16 -4.64
CA TYR A 9 -14.54 21.13 -5.72
C TYR A 9 -15.87 20.91 -6.42
N GLU A 10 -16.84 21.81 -6.16
CA GLU A 10 -18.25 21.64 -6.57
C GLU A 10 -18.40 21.61 -8.11
N ASN A 11 -17.67 22.48 -8.83
CA ASN A 11 -17.78 22.59 -10.28
C ASN A 11 -17.36 21.30 -11.02
N GLU A 12 -16.41 20.58 -10.47
CA GLU A 12 -15.84 19.35 -11.02
C GLU A 12 -16.45 18.10 -10.38
N ALA A 13 -17.31 18.23 -9.39
CA ALA A 13 -17.77 17.14 -8.52
C ALA A 13 -16.58 16.30 -8.01
N MET A 14 -15.44 16.94 -7.69
CA MET A 14 -14.16 16.32 -7.38
C MET A 14 -13.81 16.48 -5.91
N PHE A 15 -13.56 15.35 -5.26
CA PHE A 15 -13.02 15.30 -3.91
C PHE A 15 -11.51 15.04 -3.97
N HIS A 16 -10.74 15.87 -3.27
CA HIS A 16 -9.31 15.65 -3.06
C HIS A 16 -9.04 15.35 -1.59
N GLY A 17 -8.62 14.13 -1.30
CA GLY A 17 -8.12 13.73 0.00
C GLY A 17 -6.60 13.58 -0.02
N PHE A 18 -5.93 13.96 1.09
CA PHE A 18 -4.52 13.66 1.22
C PHE A 18 -4.07 13.41 2.66
N ILE A 19 -3.02 12.63 2.79
CA ILE A 19 -2.34 12.29 4.03
C ILE A 19 -0.88 12.73 3.87
N PRO A 20 -0.37 13.69 4.67
CA PRO A 20 0.99 14.21 4.54
C PRO A 20 2.07 13.15 4.71
N HIS A 21 1.83 12.20 5.63
CA HIS A 21 2.80 11.14 5.92
C HIS A 21 2.10 9.83 6.29
N ILE A 22 2.29 8.81 5.44
CA ILE A 22 1.83 7.42 5.65
C ILE A 22 2.75 6.47 4.87
N MET A 23 3.13 5.33 5.43
CA MET A 23 4.07 4.39 4.80
C MET A 23 5.35 5.06 4.27
N GLY A 24 5.89 6.02 5.04
CA GLY A 24 7.13 6.75 4.70
C GLY A 24 6.99 7.84 3.65
N THR A 25 5.78 8.20 3.20
CA THR A 25 5.58 9.17 2.13
C THR A 25 4.20 9.84 2.20
N ARG A 26 3.90 10.75 1.26
CA ARG A 26 2.60 11.37 1.05
C ARG A 26 1.68 10.45 0.25
N PHE A 27 0.38 10.50 0.56
CA PHE A 27 -0.69 9.90 -0.23
C PHE A 27 -1.70 10.96 -0.65
N ASP A 28 -2.09 10.96 -1.92
CA ASP A 28 -3.12 11.83 -2.51
C ASP A 28 -4.15 10.99 -3.26
N ILE A 29 -5.43 11.38 -3.19
CA ILE A 29 -6.50 10.75 -3.95
C ILE A 29 -7.48 11.80 -4.49
N LEU A 30 -7.87 11.64 -5.75
CA LEU A 30 -8.97 12.34 -6.39
C LEU A 30 -10.09 11.33 -6.65
N LEU A 31 -11.31 11.68 -6.25
CA LEU A 31 -12.52 10.90 -6.47
C LEU A 31 -13.56 11.79 -7.14
N ILE A 32 -14.19 11.33 -8.21
CA ILE A 32 -15.17 12.11 -8.96
C ILE A 32 -16.56 11.54 -8.66
N HIS A 33 -17.35 12.29 -7.92
CA HIS A 33 -18.73 11.96 -7.59
C HIS A 33 -19.45 13.18 -6.99
N SER A 34 -20.76 13.32 -7.21
CA SER A 34 -21.56 14.44 -6.72
C SER A 34 -22.02 14.29 -5.26
N ASP A 35 -22.03 13.10 -4.71
CA ASP A 35 -22.46 12.82 -3.34
C ASP A 35 -21.29 12.99 -2.38
N ILE A 36 -21.24 14.15 -1.71
CA ILE A 36 -20.16 14.53 -0.79
C ILE A 36 -20.14 13.64 0.47
N ASP A 37 -21.29 13.25 0.99
CA ASP A 37 -21.36 12.43 2.21
C ASP A 37 -20.80 11.04 1.96
N ARG A 38 -21.10 10.49 0.80
CA ARG A 38 -20.54 9.22 0.32
C ARG A 38 -19.02 9.31 0.19
N LEU A 39 -18.51 10.39 -0.42
CA LEU A 39 -17.07 10.60 -0.57
C LEU A 39 -16.36 10.77 0.78
N ASN A 40 -16.96 11.46 1.73
CA ASN A 40 -16.42 11.61 3.07
C ASN A 40 -16.36 10.27 3.81
N THR A 41 -17.38 9.43 3.68
CA THR A 41 -17.41 8.08 4.26
C THR A 41 -16.30 7.21 3.64
N LEU A 42 -16.23 7.17 2.32
CA LEU A 42 -15.18 6.43 1.59
C LEU A 42 -13.76 6.91 1.98
N TRP A 43 -13.58 8.23 2.13
CA TRP A 43 -12.28 8.79 2.56
C TRP A 43 -11.90 8.34 3.97
N ALA A 44 -12.85 8.30 4.89
CA ALA A 44 -12.61 7.80 6.23
C ALA A 44 -12.18 6.32 6.22
N ASP A 45 -12.84 5.49 5.42
CA ASP A 45 -12.51 4.06 5.26
C ASP A 45 -11.13 3.87 4.64
N ILE A 46 -10.79 4.67 3.61
CA ILE A 46 -9.45 4.65 2.99
C ILE A 46 -8.37 5.04 4.01
N ALA A 47 -8.57 6.13 4.74
CA ALA A 47 -7.61 6.59 5.75
C ALA A 47 -7.40 5.56 6.87
N TYR A 48 -8.49 4.94 7.33
CA TYR A 48 -8.44 3.86 8.33
C TYR A 48 -7.66 2.66 7.81
N GLU A 49 -7.93 2.21 6.57
CA GLU A 49 -7.23 1.05 5.99
C GLU A 49 -5.74 1.34 5.79
N LEU A 50 -5.36 2.55 5.36
CA LEU A 50 -3.97 2.94 5.23
C LEU A 50 -3.24 2.96 6.58
N GLU A 51 -3.85 3.52 7.63
CA GLU A 51 -3.30 3.51 8.99
C GLU A 51 -3.13 2.06 9.51
N ARG A 52 -4.13 1.21 9.24
CA ARG A 52 -4.10 -0.21 9.63
C ARG A 52 -2.99 -0.98 8.94
N LEU A 53 -2.81 -0.76 7.63
CA LEU A 53 -1.74 -1.41 6.86
C LEU A 53 -0.35 -0.91 7.28
N ASP A 54 -0.21 0.37 7.59
CA ASP A 54 1.05 0.91 8.13
C ASP A 54 1.43 0.22 9.45
N LYS A 55 0.48 0.03 10.37
CA LYS A 55 0.69 -0.72 11.62
C LYS A 55 1.08 -2.18 11.41
N ILE A 56 0.75 -2.79 10.29
CA ILE A 56 1.13 -4.17 9.96
C ILE A 56 2.52 -4.20 9.30
N LEU A 57 2.79 -3.32 8.34
CA LEU A 57 3.89 -3.44 7.38
C LEU A 57 5.08 -2.49 7.64
N ASN A 58 4.96 -1.56 8.59
CA ASN A 58 5.99 -0.57 8.89
C ASN A 58 7.10 -1.16 9.76
N ARG A 59 8.22 -1.53 9.15
CA ARG A 59 9.39 -2.10 9.87
C ARG A 59 10.08 -1.11 10.82
N PHE A 60 9.77 0.18 10.71
CA PHE A 60 10.35 1.24 11.58
C PHE A 60 9.48 1.48 12.82
N ASP A 61 8.25 1.00 12.86
CA ASP A 61 7.41 0.99 14.07
C ASP A 61 7.71 -0.29 14.87
N PRO A 62 8.30 -0.18 16.08
CA PRO A 62 8.63 -1.35 16.91
C PRO A 62 7.39 -2.17 17.34
N HIS A 63 6.21 -1.57 17.26
CA HIS A 63 4.95 -2.24 17.62
C HIS A 63 4.26 -2.92 16.42
N SER A 64 4.75 -2.73 15.21
CA SER A 64 4.19 -3.35 14.01
C SER A 64 4.33 -4.87 14.02
N GLU A 65 3.47 -5.53 13.25
CA GLU A 65 3.55 -6.99 13.10
C GLU A 65 4.87 -7.41 12.42
N VAL A 66 5.31 -6.68 11.38
CA VAL A 66 6.58 -6.96 10.70
C VAL A 66 7.78 -6.80 11.62
N SER A 67 7.79 -5.79 12.50
CA SER A 67 8.89 -5.62 13.46
C SER A 67 8.96 -6.76 14.48
N LYS A 68 7.81 -7.25 14.95
CA LYS A 68 7.76 -8.43 15.82
C LYS A 68 8.32 -9.68 15.12
N ILE A 69 7.97 -9.87 13.84
CA ILE A 69 8.52 -10.97 13.03
C ILE A 69 10.04 -10.82 12.91
N ASN A 70 10.52 -9.65 12.49
CA ASN A 70 11.95 -9.39 12.28
C ASN A 70 12.79 -9.60 13.55
N ASN A 71 12.25 -9.26 14.71
CA ASN A 71 12.97 -9.37 15.98
C ASN A 71 13.03 -10.79 16.56
N HIS A 72 12.09 -11.67 16.17
CA HIS A 72 11.93 -12.94 16.89
C HIS A 72 11.88 -14.19 16.00
N ALA A 73 11.59 -14.06 14.69
CA ALA A 73 11.35 -15.22 13.83
C ALA A 73 12.60 -16.09 13.59
N SER A 74 13.81 -15.55 13.79
CA SER A 74 15.06 -16.32 13.74
C SER A 74 15.30 -17.18 15.01
N GLN A 75 14.61 -16.88 16.10
CA GLN A 75 14.79 -17.55 17.39
C GLN A 75 13.65 -18.54 17.70
N SER A 76 12.44 -18.26 17.21
CA SER A 76 11.25 -19.07 17.48
C SER A 76 10.19 -18.89 16.40
N LYS A 77 9.21 -19.79 16.37
CA LYS A 77 8.04 -19.64 15.52
C LYS A 77 7.14 -18.52 16.06
N ILE A 78 6.82 -17.53 15.22
CA ILE A 78 5.98 -16.40 15.56
C ILE A 78 4.62 -16.56 14.90
N GLN A 79 3.55 -16.41 15.68
CA GLN A 79 2.19 -16.38 15.15
C GLN A 79 1.95 -15.08 14.40
N ILE A 80 1.43 -15.17 13.17
CA ILE A 80 1.13 -14.04 12.29
C ILE A 80 -0.36 -13.96 11.98
N SER A 81 -0.81 -12.76 11.63
CA SER A 81 -2.18 -12.54 11.17
C SER A 81 -2.47 -13.29 9.86
N LYS A 82 -3.75 -13.58 9.62
CA LYS A 82 -4.18 -14.16 8.33
C LYS A 82 -3.80 -13.28 7.15
N GLU A 83 -3.82 -11.96 7.35
CA GLU A 83 -3.44 -11.00 6.31
C GLU A 83 -1.94 -11.04 6.03
N MET A 84 -1.09 -11.04 7.06
CA MET A 84 0.36 -11.20 6.90
C MET A 84 0.69 -12.51 6.18
N LYS A 85 0.03 -13.62 6.53
CA LYS A 85 0.21 -14.88 5.79
C LYS A 85 -0.13 -14.75 4.31
N SER A 86 -1.25 -14.10 3.99
CA SER A 86 -1.66 -13.87 2.59
C SER A 86 -0.69 -12.95 1.84
N ILE A 87 -0.16 -11.94 2.52
CA ILE A 87 0.87 -11.04 1.96
C ILE A 87 2.15 -11.83 1.66
N LEU A 88 2.63 -12.64 2.58
CA LEU A 88 3.83 -13.45 2.39
C LEU A 88 3.66 -14.47 1.26
N GLN A 89 2.49 -15.09 1.13
CA GLN A 89 2.18 -15.97 0.01
C GLN A 89 2.20 -15.23 -1.34
N LEU A 90 1.67 -13.99 -1.38
CA LEU A 90 1.71 -13.15 -2.58
C LEU A 90 3.15 -12.72 -2.90
N CYS A 91 3.95 -12.38 -1.90
CA CYS A 91 5.37 -12.07 -2.09
C CYS A 91 6.17 -13.29 -2.57
N SER A 92 5.87 -14.49 -2.07
CA SER A 92 6.44 -15.75 -2.58
C SER A 92 6.10 -15.96 -4.06
N TYR A 93 4.86 -15.73 -4.46
CA TYR A 93 4.46 -15.78 -5.86
C TYR A 93 5.25 -14.78 -6.73
N TYR A 94 5.43 -13.54 -6.28
CA TYR A 94 6.23 -12.56 -7.01
C TYR A 94 7.71 -12.92 -7.04
N TYR A 95 8.27 -13.44 -5.95
CA TYR A 95 9.63 -13.94 -5.92
C TYR A 95 9.87 -14.98 -7.03
N GLU A 96 9.02 -16.01 -7.13
CA GLU A 96 9.10 -17.04 -8.16
C GLU A 96 8.88 -16.49 -9.58
N THR A 97 7.83 -15.70 -9.79
CA THR A 97 7.45 -15.21 -11.13
C THR A 97 8.41 -14.16 -11.70
N THR A 98 9.20 -13.51 -10.86
CA THR A 98 10.22 -12.54 -11.27
C THR A 98 11.63 -13.15 -11.34
N SER A 99 11.76 -14.48 -11.32
CA SER A 99 13.07 -15.15 -11.27
C SER A 99 13.93 -14.64 -10.11
N HIS A 100 13.31 -14.48 -8.94
CA HIS A 100 13.91 -14.04 -7.67
C HIS A 100 14.37 -12.57 -7.64
N LEU A 101 14.01 -11.76 -8.66
CA LEU A 101 14.37 -10.33 -8.68
C LEU A 101 13.56 -9.51 -7.67
N PHE A 102 12.33 -9.92 -7.38
CA PHE A 102 11.53 -9.34 -6.30
C PHE A 102 11.72 -10.14 -5.03
N ASP A 103 12.40 -9.58 -4.05
CA ASP A 103 12.66 -10.22 -2.75
C ASP A 103 12.46 -9.22 -1.61
N ILE A 104 11.46 -9.47 -0.75
CA ILE A 104 11.17 -8.65 0.43
C ILE A 104 12.18 -8.86 1.55
N THR A 105 13.10 -9.82 1.46
CA THR A 105 14.18 -10.00 2.42
C THR A 105 15.44 -9.24 2.02
N LEU A 106 15.52 -8.80 0.76
CA LEU A 106 16.71 -8.21 0.13
C LEU A 106 17.95 -9.12 0.20
N LYS A 107 17.74 -10.42 0.44
CA LYS A 107 18.80 -11.44 0.58
C LYS A 107 18.40 -12.76 -0.06
N ASP A 108 17.55 -13.51 0.63
CA ASP A 108 17.14 -14.86 0.23
C ASP A 108 15.78 -15.22 0.84
N PHE A 109 14.73 -15.10 0.05
CA PHE A 109 13.36 -15.43 0.43
C PHE A 109 13.19 -16.89 0.84
N SER A 110 14.02 -17.81 0.32
CA SER A 110 13.94 -19.24 0.64
C SER A 110 14.17 -19.55 2.11
N GLN A 111 14.76 -18.61 2.85
CA GLN A 111 14.99 -18.75 4.29
C GLN A 111 13.78 -18.40 5.16
N ILE A 112 12.65 -18.02 4.55
CA ILE A 112 11.37 -17.86 5.24
C ILE A 112 10.65 -19.21 5.26
N GLN A 113 10.24 -19.64 6.45
CA GLN A 113 9.43 -20.84 6.64
C GLN A 113 8.03 -20.46 7.12
N LEU A 114 7.02 -20.69 6.28
CA LEU A 114 5.62 -20.58 6.67
C LEU A 114 5.14 -21.93 7.18
N HIS A 115 4.60 -21.95 8.40
CA HIS A 115 4.09 -23.13 9.06
C HIS A 115 2.56 -23.17 9.06
N GLU A 116 2.00 -24.32 9.45
CA GLU A 116 0.57 -24.46 9.73
C GLU A 116 0.11 -23.48 10.83
N HIS A 117 -1.20 -23.25 10.92
CA HIS A 117 -1.82 -22.35 11.91
C HIS A 117 -1.29 -20.90 11.90
N SER A 118 -0.76 -20.44 10.75
CA SER A 118 -0.23 -19.08 10.56
C SER A 118 0.93 -18.75 11.49
N TYR A 119 1.96 -19.60 11.49
CA TYR A 119 3.25 -19.30 12.09
C TYR A 119 4.32 -19.08 11.04
N ILE A 120 5.32 -18.27 11.37
CA ILE A 120 6.51 -17.99 10.56
C ILE A 120 7.79 -18.21 11.39
N SER A 121 8.85 -18.66 10.75
CA SER A 121 10.22 -18.62 11.29
C SER A 121 11.23 -18.34 10.18
N PHE A 122 12.42 -17.90 10.56
CA PHE A 122 13.56 -17.73 9.66
C PHE A 122 14.63 -18.79 9.96
N THR A 123 15.30 -19.25 8.93
CA THR A 123 16.41 -20.22 9.09
C THR A 123 17.75 -19.54 9.40
N SER A 124 17.83 -18.21 9.25
CA SER A 124 19.02 -17.40 9.53
C SER A 124 18.67 -16.16 10.32
N PRO A 125 19.53 -15.72 11.26
CA PRO A 125 19.36 -14.46 11.99
C PRO A 125 19.51 -13.21 11.13
N ASP A 126 20.07 -13.34 9.94
CA ASP A 126 20.34 -12.22 9.04
C ASP A 126 19.14 -11.85 8.16
N ILE A 127 18.05 -12.60 8.22
CA ILE A 127 16.84 -12.35 7.45
C ILE A 127 15.96 -11.33 8.17
N SER A 128 15.48 -10.36 7.41
CA SER A 128 14.45 -9.42 7.84
C SER A 128 13.52 -9.07 6.70
N LEU A 129 12.26 -8.86 6.98
CA LEU A 129 11.23 -8.47 6.01
C LEU A 129 11.24 -6.95 5.81
N ASP A 130 11.23 -6.54 4.55
CA ASP A 130 11.04 -5.15 4.12
C ASP A 130 9.99 -5.08 3.02
N PHE A 131 8.83 -4.52 3.35
CA PHE A 131 7.72 -4.35 2.42
C PHE A 131 7.75 -3.02 1.64
N GLY A 132 8.83 -2.24 1.67
CA GLY A 132 8.93 -0.93 1.03
C GLY A 132 8.61 -0.95 -0.47
N GLY A 133 9.04 -2.00 -1.18
CA GLY A 133 8.73 -2.23 -2.61
C GLY A 133 7.35 -2.83 -2.87
N PHE A 134 6.60 -3.23 -1.84
CA PHE A 134 5.33 -3.94 -1.97
C PHE A 134 4.13 -3.16 -1.40
N ALA A 135 4.29 -2.56 -0.21
CA ALA A 135 3.19 -2.09 0.63
C ALA A 135 2.28 -1.08 -0.07
N LYS A 136 2.85 -0.11 -0.80
CA LYS A 136 2.09 0.93 -1.50
C LYS A 136 1.19 0.36 -2.60
N GLY A 137 1.70 -0.55 -3.41
CA GLY A 137 0.92 -1.24 -4.45
C GLY A 137 -0.20 -2.10 -3.84
N TYR A 138 0.09 -2.78 -2.73
CA TYR A 138 -0.91 -3.57 -2.00
C TYR A 138 -2.02 -2.69 -1.41
N ALA A 139 -1.66 -1.54 -0.82
CA ALA A 139 -2.62 -0.56 -0.32
C ALA A 139 -3.51 -0.02 -1.44
N LEU A 140 -2.94 0.37 -2.59
CA LEU A 140 -3.71 0.83 -3.75
C LEU A 140 -4.67 -0.24 -4.28
N LYS A 141 -4.29 -1.51 -4.25
CA LYS A 141 -5.18 -2.64 -4.62
C LYS A 141 -6.38 -2.75 -3.67
N LYS A 142 -6.20 -2.46 -2.36
CA LYS A 142 -7.30 -2.42 -1.39
C LYS A 142 -8.21 -1.22 -1.63
N ILE A 143 -7.62 -0.04 -1.81
CA ILE A 143 -8.34 1.20 -2.10
C ILE A 143 -9.19 1.06 -3.37
N ARG A 144 -8.64 0.45 -4.42
CA ARG A 144 -9.39 0.17 -5.64
C ARG A 144 -10.69 -0.59 -5.36
N LYS A 145 -10.67 -1.59 -4.49
CA LYS A 145 -11.89 -2.35 -4.12
C LYS A 145 -12.93 -1.47 -3.43
N PHE A 146 -12.52 -0.56 -2.54
CA PHE A 146 -13.44 0.37 -1.89
C PHE A 146 -14.09 1.30 -2.92
N ILE A 147 -13.30 1.85 -3.85
CA ILE A 147 -13.79 2.71 -4.93
C ILE A 147 -14.81 1.96 -5.82
N GLU A 148 -14.49 0.71 -6.19
CA GLU A 148 -15.37 -0.15 -6.99
C GLU A 148 -16.68 -0.50 -6.26
N GLN A 149 -16.63 -0.79 -4.96
CA GLN A 149 -17.80 -1.06 -4.12
C GLN A 149 -18.71 0.15 -3.99
N GLU A 150 -18.13 1.34 -3.99
CA GLU A 150 -18.85 2.60 -4.01
C GLU A 150 -19.27 3.05 -5.43
N ASN A 151 -19.11 2.22 -6.46
CA ASN A 151 -19.46 2.51 -7.85
C ASN A 151 -18.94 3.88 -8.34
N ILE A 152 -17.75 4.28 -7.92
CA ILE A 152 -17.08 5.49 -8.40
C ILE A 152 -16.33 5.11 -9.67
N SER A 153 -16.71 5.74 -10.79
CA SER A 153 -16.20 5.44 -12.13
C SER A 153 -14.84 6.07 -12.41
N ASP A 154 -14.54 7.20 -11.75
CA ASP A 154 -13.38 8.00 -12.07
C ASP A 154 -12.63 8.38 -10.78
N ALA A 155 -11.39 7.90 -10.67
CA ALA A 155 -10.54 8.13 -9.51
C ALA A 155 -9.06 8.10 -9.90
N PHE A 156 -8.26 8.87 -9.17
CA PHE A 156 -6.81 8.85 -9.30
C PHE A 156 -6.16 8.88 -7.94
N ALA A 157 -5.23 7.99 -7.67
CA ALA A 157 -4.45 8.03 -6.45
C ALA A 157 -2.94 7.99 -6.76
N ASN A 158 -2.20 8.82 -6.03
CA ASN A 158 -0.73 8.88 -6.09
C ASN A 158 -0.16 8.58 -4.70
N PHE A 159 0.69 7.57 -4.62
CA PHE A 159 1.32 7.15 -3.39
C PHE A 159 2.84 7.35 -3.49
N GLY A 160 3.29 8.53 -3.05
CA GLY A 160 4.70 8.88 -2.96
C GLY A 160 5.43 8.94 -4.29
N ASN A 161 4.76 9.32 -5.38
CA ASN A 161 5.31 9.38 -6.74
C ASN A 161 5.93 8.06 -7.26
N SER A 162 5.67 6.95 -6.58
CA SER A 162 6.22 5.63 -6.94
C SER A 162 5.14 4.60 -7.26
N SER A 163 3.91 4.82 -6.81
CA SER A 163 2.79 3.91 -7.05
C SER A 163 1.54 4.73 -7.36
N ILE A 164 0.88 4.43 -8.47
CA ILE A 164 -0.26 5.18 -8.98
C ILE A 164 -1.40 4.22 -9.27
N LEU A 165 -2.63 4.67 -8.99
CA LEU A 165 -3.88 4.03 -9.38
C LEU A 165 -4.68 5.02 -10.22
N GLY A 166 -5.04 4.65 -11.45
CA GLY A 166 -5.99 5.36 -12.29
C GLY A 166 -7.21 4.47 -12.56
N ILE A 167 -8.41 5.02 -12.41
CA ILE A 167 -9.69 4.42 -12.77
C ILE A 167 -10.42 5.45 -13.61
N GLY A 168 -10.99 5.03 -14.77
CA GLY A 168 -11.68 5.95 -15.67
C GLY A 168 -10.80 7.07 -16.19
N HIS A 169 -11.31 8.31 -16.21
CA HIS A 169 -10.65 9.46 -16.84
C HIS A 169 -10.74 10.73 -15.98
N HIS A 170 -9.92 11.72 -16.32
CA HIS A 170 -9.95 13.04 -15.70
C HIS A 170 -11.21 13.81 -16.14
N PRO A 171 -11.87 14.64 -15.29
CA PRO A 171 -13.08 15.41 -15.65
C PRO A 171 -12.94 16.27 -16.92
N TYR A 172 -11.74 16.70 -17.24
CA TYR A 172 -11.43 17.55 -18.42
C TYR A 172 -10.64 16.83 -19.52
N GLY A 173 -10.71 15.50 -19.62
CA GLY A 173 -9.97 14.76 -20.64
C GLY A 173 -10.28 13.27 -20.67
N ASP A 174 -9.76 12.59 -21.67
CA ASP A 174 -10.05 11.18 -21.94
C ASP A 174 -9.20 10.20 -21.11
N CYS A 175 -8.25 10.71 -20.33
CA CYS A 175 -7.36 9.88 -19.50
C CYS A 175 -6.76 10.71 -18.35
N TRP A 176 -6.22 9.98 -17.36
CA TRP A 176 -5.34 10.54 -16.35
C TRP A 176 -3.94 10.70 -16.93
N LYS A 177 -3.44 11.95 -17.01
CA LYS A 177 -2.09 12.23 -17.49
C LYS A 177 -1.09 12.13 -16.35
N VAL A 178 -0.07 11.30 -16.54
CA VAL A 178 1.00 11.09 -15.57
C VAL A 178 2.33 11.46 -16.23
N SER A 179 3.15 12.24 -15.55
CA SER A 179 4.50 12.57 -15.98
C SER A 179 5.55 12.00 -15.03
N PHE A 180 6.69 11.64 -15.59
CA PHE A 180 7.85 11.17 -14.84
C PHE A 180 9.01 12.11 -15.10
N LEU A 181 9.78 12.40 -14.05
CA LEU A 181 11.05 13.11 -14.22
C LEU A 181 12.01 12.27 -15.07
N ASN A 182 12.58 12.90 -16.08
CA ASN A 182 13.62 12.26 -16.87
C ASN A 182 14.88 12.09 -15.99
N PRO A 183 15.37 10.84 -15.75
CA PRO A 183 16.51 10.62 -14.85
C PRO A 183 17.82 11.24 -15.36
N TYR A 184 17.92 11.56 -16.66
CA TYR A 184 19.15 12.08 -17.27
C TYR A 184 19.21 13.62 -17.30
N ASN A 185 18.09 14.32 -17.36
CA ASN A 185 18.08 15.79 -17.51
C ASN A 185 17.07 16.51 -16.62
N GLN A 186 16.39 15.78 -15.73
CA GLN A 186 15.36 16.29 -14.80
C GLN A 186 14.23 17.09 -15.51
N SER A 187 14.04 16.91 -16.81
CA SER A 187 12.89 17.46 -17.54
C SER A 187 11.66 16.57 -17.39
N LEU A 188 10.47 17.17 -17.43
CA LEU A 188 9.19 16.47 -17.45
C LEU A 188 8.88 15.96 -18.86
#